data_9d61ef79f5886c915e9ee6c8754dcf30
#
_entry.id   9d61ef79f5886c915e9ee6c8754dcf30
#
_cell.length_a   1.000
_cell.length_b   1.000
_cell.length_c   1.000
_cell.angle_alpha   90.00
_cell.angle_beta   90.00
_cell.angle_gamma   90.00
#
_symmetry.space_group_name_H-M   'P 1'
#
loop_
_entity.id
_entity.type
_entity.pdbx_description
1 polymer ?
#
loop_
_entity_poly.entity_id
_entity_poly.type
_entity_poly.pdbx_seq_one_letter_code
_entity_poly.pdbx_strand_id
1 'polypeptide(L)' 'MVGSIDLVLGGEWSRVLTARERQVAFLVIRGLSNKHVARELELSEGTVKVHLHNIFQKLGAKNRYGLIVHGAAA' A
#
# COMPACT_ATOMS: atom_id res chain seq x y z
N MET A 1 1.53 -6.50 13.52
CA MET A 1 0.40 -6.11 14.31
C MET A 1 -0.60 -5.34 13.50
N VAL A 2 -1.81 -5.87 13.45
CA VAL A 2 -2.86 -5.34 12.58
C VAL A 2 -3.18 -3.89 12.93
N GLY A 3 -3.27 -3.58 14.21
CA GLY A 3 -3.57 -2.23 14.65
C GLY A 3 -2.55 -1.19 14.19
N SER A 4 -1.28 -1.61 14.02
CA SER A 4 -0.23 -0.69 13.58
C SER A 4 -0.45 -0.24 12.15
N ILE A 5 -0.93 -1.14 11.28
CA ILE A 5 -1.22 -0.79 9.89
C ILE A 5 -2.34 0.21 9.82
N ASP A 6 -3.41 -0.02 10.58
CA ASP A 6 -4.55 0.89 10.59
C ASP A 6 -4.18 2.26 11.13
N LEU A 7 -3.33 2.32 12.14
CA LEU A 7 -2.86 3.60 12.69
C LEU A 7 -2.04 4.37 11.67
N VAL A 8 -1.18 3.67 10.91
CA VAL A 8 -0.31 4.31 9.92
C VAL A 8 -1.09 4.78 8.72
N LEU A 9 -2.00 3.95 8.20
CA LEU A 9 -2.74 4.25 6.98
C LEU A 9 -3.98 5.12 7.22
N GLY A 10 -4.48 5.16 8.46
CA GLY A 10 -5.69 5.90 8.80
C GLY A 10 -6.96 5.12 8.49
N GLY A 11 -8.06 5.53 9.09
CA GLY A 11 -9.34 4.83 8.98
C GLY A 11 -9.93 4.83 7.58
N GLU A 12 -9.68 5.90 6.81
CA GLU A 12 -10.19 6.00 5.44
C GLU A 12 -9.59 4.91 4.56
N TRP A 13 -8.29 4.69 4.64
CA TRP A 13 -7.63 3.66 3.86
C TRP A 13 -8.10 2.27 4.27
N SER A 14 -8.36 2.07 5.56
CA SER A 14 -8.87 0.78 6.04
C SER A 14 -10.21 0.44 5.44
N ARG A 15 -11.03 1.44 5.13
CA ARG A 15 -12.35 1.21 4.54
C ARG A 15 -12.30 1.07 3.03
N VAL A 16 -11.37 1.75 2.37
CA VAL A 16 -11.30 1.79 0.91
C VAL A 16 -10.51 0.61 0.35
N LEU A 17 -9.44 0.23 1.03
CA LEU A 17 -8.53 -0.81 0.55
C LEU A 17 -8.90 -2.17 1.12
N THR A 18 -8.66 -3.21 0.32
CA THR A 18 -8.75 -4.58 0.82
C THR A 18 -7.60 -4.82 1.81
N ALA A 19 -7.68 -5.92 2.56
CA ALA A 19 -6.62 -6.28 3.50
C ALA A 19 -5.26 -6.42 2.79
N ARG A 20 -5.24 -7.09 1.63
CA ARG A 20 -4.00 -7.27 0.88
C ARG A 20 -3.47 -5.94 0.35
N GLU A 21 -4.36 -5.09 -0.13
CA GLU A 21 -3.96 -3.77 -0.61
C GLU A 21 -3.36 -2.93 0.52
N ARG A 22 -3.92 -3.01 1.72
CA ARG A 22 -3.35 -2.32 2.87
C ARG A 22 -1.94 -2.81 3.18
N GLN A 23 -1.72 -4.12 3.10
CA GLN A 23 -0.38 -4.68 3.33
C GLN A 23 0.61 -4.17 2.30
N VAL A 24 0.22 -4.15 1.02
CA VAL A 24 1.09 -3.64 -0.04
C VAL A 24 1.37 -2.16 0.19
N ALA A 25 0.35 -1.36 0.44
CA ALA A 25 0.50 0.08 0.65
C ALA A 25 1.42 0.37 1.83
N PHE A 26 1.26 -0.37 2.92
CA PHE A 26 2.08 -0.19 4.11
C PHE A 26 3.57 -0.39 3.81
N LEU A 27 3.90 -1.46 3.08
CA LEU A 27 5.28 -1.75 2.74
C LEU A 27 5.86 -0.71 1.77
N VAL A 28 5.06 -0.25 0.82
CA VAL A 28 5.48 0.78 -0.12
C VAL A 28 5.77 2.09 0.60
N ILE A 29 4.91 2.48 1.54
CA ILE A 29 5.12 3.69 2.34
C ILE A 29 6.43 3.60 3.13
N ARG A 30 6.80 2.41 3.57
CA ARG A 30 8.06 2.19 4.28
C ARG A 30 9.27 2.18 3.37
N GLY A 31 9.07 2.34 2.06
CA GLY A 31 10.17 2.48 1.13
C GLY A 31 10.60 1.19 0.43
N LEU A 32 9.87 0.11 0.58
CA LEU A 32 10.21 -1.14 -0.09
C LEU A 32 9.94 -1.04 -1.59
N SER A 33 10.81 -1.65 -2.39
CA SER A 33 10.59 -1.78 -3.83
C SER A 33 9.54 -2.86 -4.09
N ASN A 34 9.01 -2.88 -5.33
CA ASN A 34 8.05 -3.92 -5.70
C ASN A 34 8.61 -5.33 -5.52
N LYS A 35 9.90 -5.49 -5.82
CA LYS A 35 10.57 -6.78 -5.64
C LYS A 35 10.57 -7.20 -4.18
N HIS A 36 10.86 -6.26 -3.29
CA HIS A 36 10.88 -6.55 -1.85
C HIS A 36 9.47 -6.77 -1.31
N VAL A 37 8.50 -6.00 -1.77
CA VAL A 37 7.10 -6.21 -1.38
C VAL A 37 6.64 -7.60 -1.79
N ALA A 38 6.95 -7.99 -3.03
CA ALA A 38 6.59 -9.31 -3.53
C ALA A 38 7.20 -10.42 -2.66
N ARG A 39 8.46 -10.26 -2.29
CA ARG A 39 9.14 -11.23 -1.43
C ARG A 39 8.51 -11.32 -0.06
N GLU A 40 8.22 -10.18 0.56
CA GLU A 40 7.61 -10.14 1.89
C GLU A 40 6.24 -10.78 1.92
N LEU A 41 5.45 -10.59 0.88
CA LEU A 41 4.09 -11.09 0.82
C LEU A 41 3.94 -12.40 0.04
N GLU A 42 5.05 -12.95 -0.43
CA GLU A 42 5.07 -14.18 -1.22
C GLU A 42 4.20 -14.07 -2.47
N LEU A 43 4.36 -12.93 -3.17
CA LEU A 43 3.65 -12.64 -4.42
C LEU A 43 4.65 -12.44 -5.54
N SER A 44 4.17 -12.48 -6.79
CA SER A 44 4.99 -12.06 -7.92
C SER A 44 5.03 -10.53 -7.99
N GLU A 45 6.06 -9.98 -8.64
CA GLU A 45 6.11 -8.54 -8.85
C GLU A 45 4.95 -8.05 -9.70
N GLY A 46 4.51 -8.87 -10.67
CA GLY A 46 3.35 -8.52 -11.48
C GLY A 46 2.10 -8.36 -10.64
N THR A 47 1.90 -9.25 -9.66
CA THR A 47 0.76 -9.16 -8.76
C THR A 47 0.84 -7.91 -7.89
N VAL A 48 2.04 -7.56 -7.42
CA VAL A 48 2.24 -6.32 -6.65
C VAL A 48 1.86 -5.12 -7.51
N LYS A 49 2.26 -5.10 -8.77
CA LYS A 49 1.91 -3.99 -9.68
C LYS A 49 0.41 -3.86 -9.86
N VAL A 50 -0.30 -4.98 -9.97
CA VAL A 50 -1.77 -4.96 -10.08
C VAL A 50 -2.38 -4.38 -8.81
N HIS A 51 -1.91 -4.81 -7.66
CA HIS A 51 -2.40 -4.26 -6.39
C HIS A 51 -2.14 -2.75 -6.30
N LEU A 52 -0.95 -2.31 -6.70
CA LEU A 52 -0.63 -0.87 -6.67
C LEU A 52 -1.49 -0.08 -7.62
N HIS A 53 -1.75 -0.60 -8.82
CA HIS A 53 -2.64 0.07 -9.76
C HIS A 53 -4.02 0.30 -9.14
N ASN A 54 -4.57 -0.72 -8.50
CA ASN A 54 -5.88 -0.62 -7.86
C ASN A 54 -5.85 0.34 -6.68
N ILE A 55 -4.77 0.31 -5.89
CA ILE A 55 -4.59 1.22 -4.76
C ILE A 55 -4.57 2.68 -5.25
N PHE A 56 -3.78 2.95 -6.29
CA PHE A 56 -3.68 4.30 -6.85
C PHE A 56 -5.03 4.79 -7.31
N GLN A 57 -5.81 3.94 -7.98
CA GLN A 57 -7.14 4.31 -8.45
C GLN A 57 -8.08 4.61 -7.29
N LYS A 58 -8.06 3.76 -6.27
CA LYS A 58 -8.97 3.91 -5.13
C LYS A 58 -8.67 5.16 -4.31
N LEU A 59 -7.40 5.52 -4.20
CA LEU A 59 -6.98 6.65 -3.39
C LEU A 59 -6.82 7.94 -4.19
N GLY A 60 -6.97 7.88 -5.51
CA GLY A 60 -6.75 9.04 -6.37
C GLY A 60 -5.30 9.45 -6.46
N ALA A 61 -4.37 8.56 -6.14
CA ALA A 61 -2.94 8.84 -6.26
C ALA A 61 -2.50 8.60 -7.69
N LYS A 62 -1.66 9.49 -8.22
CA LYS A 62 -1.19 9.37 -9.61
C LYS A 62 -0.01 8.42 -9.73
N ASN A 63 0.75 8.27 -8.66
CA ASN A 63 1.96 7.45 -8.70
C ASN A 63 2.36 7.06 -7.27
N ARG A 64 3.45 6.30 -7.19
CA ARG A 64 4.00 5.81 -5.93
C ARG A 64 4.35 6.93 -4.96
N TYR A 65 4.89 8.04 -5.47
CA TYR A 65 5.25 9.17 -4.64
C TYR A 65 4.02 9.77 -3.93
N GLY A 66 2.92 9.90 -4.67
CA GLY A 66 1.67 10.37 -4.07
C GLY A 66 1.20 9.47 -2.94
N LEU A 67 1.35 8.17 -3.10
CA LEU A 67 0.99 7.22 -2.04
C LEU A 67 1.85 7.42 -0.80
N ILE A 68 3.16 7.60 -0.98
CA ILE A 68 4.09 7.79 0.13
C ILE A 68 3.77 9.10 0.89
N VAL A 69 3.49 10.16 0.16
CA VAL A 69 3.15 11.44 0.76
C VAL A 69 1.85 11.33 1.57
N HIS A 70 0.84 10.65 1.02
CA HIS A 70 -0.41 10.43 1.75
C HIS A 70 -0.18 9.63 3.03
N GLY A 71 0.62 8.59 2.95
CA GLY A 71 0.94 7.76 4.11
C GLY A 71 1.68 8.54 5.18
N ALA A 72 2.61 9.40 4.79
CA ALA A 72 3.36 10.22 5.73
C ALA A 72 2.47 11.27 6.39
N ALA A 73 1.45 11.74 5.70
CA ALA A 73 0.52 12.75 6.24
C ALA A 73 -0.55 12.13 7.13
N ALA A 74 -0.78 10.84 6.98
CA ALA A 74 -1.77 10.15 7.79
C ALA A 74 -1.25 9.95 9.21
#